data_08d0be4d2b8b44e1e364d85541b6b9d3
#
_entry.id   08d0be4d2b8b44e1e364d85541b6b9d3
#
_cell.length_a   1.000
_cell.length_b   1.000
_cell.length_c   1.000
_cell.angle_alpha   90.00
_cell.angle_beta   90.00
_cell.angle_gamma   90.00
#
_symmetry.space_group_name_H-M   'P 1'
#
loop_
_entity.id
_entity.type
_entity.pdbx_description
1 polymer ?
#
loop_
_entity_poly.entity_id
_entity_poly.type
_entity_poly.pdbx_seq_one_letter_code
_entity_poly.pdbx_strand_id
1 'polypeptide(L)'
;MSELSLEQPVVWRPARLTVEHVSRELATTPEGVYILTALRLLKVLGKPPPNGTKYYARNYILRLADDEAWLARASDALVNYKWKKNHGKPREDQ
;
A
#
# COMPACT_ATOMS: atom_id res chain seq x y z
N MET A 1 -15.72 11.27 31.71
CA MET A 1 -15.54 11.35 31.24
C MET A 1 -15.02 11.24 30.79
N SER A 2 -15.00 11.24 30.73
CA SER A 2 -14.51 11.26 30.10
C SER A 2 -14.07 11.06 29.62
N GLU A 3 -14.07 10.94 29.66
CA GLU A 3 -13.67 10.84 29.13
C GLU A 3 -13.42 10.78 28.38
N LEU A 4 -13.49 10.75 28.58
CA LEU A 4 -13.31 10.75 27.80
C LEU A 4 -12.94 10.97 27.05
N SER A 5 -13.00 11.33 27.01
CA SER A 5 -12.79 11.57 26.39
C SER A 5 -12.22 11.52 25.85
N LEU A 6 -12.03 11.54 26.15
CA LEU A 6 -11.65 11.43 25.81
C LEU A 6 -11.35 11.20 25.11
N GLU A 7 -11.55 11.12 25.20
CA GLU A 7 -11.43 10.78 24.53
C GLU A 7 -11.25 10.81 23.44
N GLN A 8 -11.48 11.55 23.92
CA GLN A 8 -11.32 11.74 22.62
C GLN A 8 -10.27 10.95 22.07
N PRO A 9 -10.59 10.30 21.16
CA PRO A 9 -9.57 9.36 20.85
C PRO A 9 -8.36 10.07 20.30
N VAL A 10 -7.24 9.65 20.80
CA VAL A 10 -6.01 10.09 20.21
C VAL A 10 -5.98 9.54 18.81
N VAL A 11 -5.96 10.43 17.84
CA VAL A 11 -5.80 10.01 16.46
C VAL A 11 -4.33 9.71 16.26
N TRP A 12 -4.02 8.45 16.10
CA TRP A 12 -2.64 8.04 15.91
C TRP A 12 -2.23 8.36 14.47
N ARG A 13 -1.26 9.26 14.31
CA ARG A 13 -0.85 9.72 12.99
C ARG A 13 0.66 9.71 12.87
N PRO A 14 1.26 8.54 12.73
CA PRO A 14 2.71 8.47 12.58
C PRO A 14 3.13 9.11 11.26
N ALA A 15 4.30 9.75 11.27
CA ALA A 15 4.81 10.39 10.06
C ALA A 15 5.19 9.36 9.00
N ARG A 16 5.57 8.17 9.43
CA ARG A 16 5.93 7.09 8.53
C ARG A 16 4.99 5.93 8.75
N LEU A 17 4.61 5.27 7.66
CA LEU A 17 3.70 4.14 7.71
C LEU A 17 4.45 2.87 7.30
N THR A 18 4.16 1.78 7.99
CA THR A 18 4.68 0.47 7.61
C THR A 18 3.84 -0.09 6.47
N VAL A 19 4.29 -1.21 5.90
CA VAL A 19 3.54 -1.90 4.85
C VAL A 19 2.13 -2.25 5.33
N GLU A 20 2.01 -2.71 6.58
CA GLU A 20 0.70 -3.08 7.13
C GLU A 20 -0.23 -1.87 7.22
N HIS A 21 0.31 -0.74 7.66
CA HIS A 21 -0.50 0.48 7.75
C HIS A 21 -0.95 0.94 6.37
N VAL A 22 -0.04 0.89 5.39
CA VAL A 22 -0.37 1.29 4.02
C VAL A 22 -1.44 0.37 3.45
N SER A 23 -1.34 -0.93 3.72
CA SER A 23 -2.32 -1.88 3.21
C SER A 23 -3.71 -1.56 3.74
N ARG A 24 -3.81 -1.13 5.00
CA ARG A 24 -5.10 -0.74 5.56
C ARG A 24 -5.62 0.54 4.95
N GLU A 25 -4.75 1.53 4.77
CA GLU A 25 -5.16 2.81 4.18
C GLU A 25 -5.66 2.65 2.75
N LEU A 26 -5.04 1.75 2.02
CA LEU A 26 -5.38 1.54 0.61
C LEU A 26 -6.33 0.36 0.41
N ALA A 27 -6.77 -0.27 1.48
CA ALA A 27 -7.68 -1.41 1.45
C ALA A 27 -7.15 -2.53 0.57
N THR A 28 -5.89 -2.86 0.77
CA THR A 28 -5.27 -3.96 0.05
C THR A 28 -4.54 -4.84 1.05
N THR A 29 -3.74 -5.75 0.57
CA THR A 29 -2.96 -6.65 1.42
C THR A 29 -1.52 -6.17 1.48
N PRO A 30 -0.73 -6.61 2.49
CA PRO A 30 0.70 -6.31 2.48
C PRO A 30 1.39 -6.77 1.19
N GLU A 31 0.99 -7.91 0.66
CA GLU A 31 1.52 -8.36 -0.62
C GLU A 31 1.22 -7.36 -1.72
N GLY A 32 -0.01 -6.82 -1.71
CA GLY A 32 -0.40 -5.80 -2.69
C GLY A 32 0.48 -4.56 -2.60
N VAL A 33 0.82 -4.15 -1.38
CA VAL A 33 1.71 -3.00 -1.20
C VAL A 33 3.08 -3.29 -1.79
N TYR A 34 3.62 -4.49 -1.57
CA TYR A 34 4.91 -4.86 -2.17
C TYR A 34 4.85 -4.87 -3.69
N ILE A 35 3.75 -5.37 -4.24
CA ILE A 35 3.57 -5.38 -5.69
C ILE A 35 3.54 -3.96 -6.25
N LEU A 36 2.76 -3.08 -5.62
CA LEU A 36 2.66 -1.70 -6.09
C LEU A 36 4.01 -0.98 -5.98
N THR A 37 4.77 -1.30 -4.95
CA THR A 37 6.10 -0.72 -4.79
C THR A 37 7.04 -1.23 -5.89
N ALA A 38 6.99 -2.52 -6.19
CA ALA A 38 7.82 -3.09 -7.25
C ALA A 38 7.46 -2.51 -8.61
N LEU A 39 6.18 -2.20 -8.83
CA LEU A 39 5.73 -1.61 -10.08
C LEU A 39 5.92 -0.10 -10.12
N ARG A 40 6.51 0.47 -9.08
CA ARG A 40 6.80 1.89 -8.97
C ARG A 40 5.56 2.76 -8.89
N LEU A 41 4.45 2.18 -8.47
CA LEU A 41 3.24 2.94 -8.17
C LEU A 41 3.26 3.47 -6.74
N LEU A 42 4.13 2.92 -5.89
CA LEU A 42 4.36 3.42 -4.54
C LEU A 42 5.85 3.66 -4.36
N LYS A 43 6.18 4.71 -3.63
CA LYS A 43 7.57 5.06 -3.32
C LYS A 43 7.84 4.85 -1.84
N VAL A 44 8.94 4.17 -1.53
CA VAL A 44 9.39 4.05 -0.15
C VAL A 44 10.19 5.28 0.23
N LEU A 45 10.26 5.53 1.52
CA LEU A 45 11.13 6.59 2.04
C LEU A 45 12.57 6.11 2.05
N GLY A 46 13.46 6.94 1.57
CA GLY A 46 14.88 6.64 1.60
C GLY A 46 15.23 5.47 0.71
N LYS A 47 16.31 4.81 1.09
CA LYS A 47 16.81 3.66 0.34
C LYS A 47 17.04 2.51 1.30
N PRO A 48 15.99 1.78 1.67
CA PRO A 48 16.18 0.68 2.61
C PRO A 48 17.00 -0.43 1.97
N PRO A 49 17.76 -1.17 2.77
CA PRO A 49 18.46 -2.33 2.24
C PRO A 49 17.46 -3.39 1.78
N PRO A 50 17.89 -4.36 0.95
CA PRO A 50 16.95 -5.32 0.38
C PRO A 50 16.05 -6.03 1.37
N ASN A 51 16.56 -6.33 2.56
CA ASN A 51 15.75 -7.00 3.59
C ASN A 51 15.34 -6.05 4.70
N GLY A 52 15.49 -4.74 4.48
CA GLY A 52 15.13 -3.75 5.50
C GLY A 52 13.66 -3.46 5.51
N THR A 53 13.19 -2.95 6.64
CA THR A 53 11.81 -2.52 6.78
C THR A 53 11.56 -1.34 5.86
N LYS A 54 10.46 -1.39 5.13
CA LYS A 54 10.07 -0.30 4.24
C LYS A 54 9.08 0.61 4.94
N TYR A 55 9.29 1.90 4.79
CA TYR A 55 8.39 2.91 5.32
C TYR A 55 7.90 3.81 4.19
N TYR A 56 6.73 4.36 4.38
CA TYR A 56 6.09 5.24 3.40
C TYR A 56 5.66 6.51 4.11
N ALA A 57 5.78 7.65 3.46
CA ALA A 57 5.35 8.90 4.06
C ALA A 57 3.84 8.93 4.19
N ARG A 58 3.35 9.25 5.39
CA ARG A 58 1.91 9.30 5.63
C ARG A 58 1.21 10.22 4.64
N ASN A 59 1.70 11.44 4.50
CA ASN A 59 1.01 12.41 3.64
C ASN A 59 0.98 11.96 2.19
N TYR A 60 2.05 11.33 1.72
CA TYR A 60 2.09 10.79 0.38
C TYR A 60 1.00 9.72 0.19
N ILE A 61 0.90 8.79 1.13
CA ILE A 61 -0.10 7.72 1.05
C ILE A 61 -1.51 8.31 1.11
N LEU A 62 -1.73 9.29 1.99
CA LEU A 62 -3.06 9.88 2.11
C LEU A 62 -3.46 10.61 0.82
N ARG A 63 -2.50 11.26 0.15
CA ARG A 63 -2.80 11.91 -1.12
C ARG A 63 -3.18 10.88 -2.18
N LEU A 64 -2.49 9.73 -2.19
CA LEU A 64 -2.84 8.67 -3.13
C LEU A 64 -4.20 8.09 -2.83
N ALA A 65 -4.54 7.97 -1.54
CA ALA A 65 -5.82 7.43 -1.13
C ALA A 65 -6.98 8.32 -1.59
N ASP A 66 -6.70 9.60 -1.82
CA ASP A 66 -7.71 10.54 -2.30
C ASP A 66 -7.66 10.73 -3.83
N ASP A 67 -6.75 10.04 -4.49
CA ASP A 67 -6.54 10.21 -5.93
C ASP A 67 -7.21 9.05 -6.67
N GLU A 68 -8.40 9.32 -7.18
CA GLU A 68 -9.20 8.29 -7.85
C GLU A 68 -8.48 7.70 -9.06
N ALA A 69 -7.80 8.53 -9.82
CA ALA A 69 -7.10 8.04 -11.01
C ALA A 69 -5.96 7.10 -10.62
N TRP A 70 -5.23 7.45 -9.57
CA TRP A 70 -4.16 6.58 -9.09
C TRP A 70 -4.74 5.28 -8.55
N LEU A 71 -5.85 5.35 -7.79
CA LEU A 71 -6.48 4.17 -7.24
C LEU A 71 -6.93 3.21 -8.34
N ALA A 72 -7.44 3.76 -9.45
CA ALA A 72 -7.84 2.93 -10.58
C ALA A 72 -6.64 2.24 -11.19
N ARG A 73 -5.54 2.96 -11.38
CA ARG A 73 -4.32 2.36 -11.93
C ARG A 73 -3.77 1.28 -11.00
N ALA A 74 -3.78 1.54 -9.70
CA ALA A 74 -3.29 0.57 -8.73
C ALA A 74 -4.16 -0.68 -8.72
N SER A 75 -5.48 -0.49 -8.77
CA SER A 75 -6.41 -1.62 -8.78
C SER A 75 -6.18 -2.49 -10.02
N ASP A 76 -6.05 -1.85 -11.18
CA ASP A 76 -5.79 -2.58 -12.42
C ASP A 76 -4.46 -3.31 -12.37
N ALA A 77 -3.44 -2.65 -11.81
CA ALA A 77 -2.12 -3.25 -11.73
C ALA A 77 -2.14 -4.50 -10.85
N LEU A 78 -2.87 -4.46 -9.74
CA LEU A 78 -2.95 -5.61 -8.85
C LEU A 78 -3.71 -6.76 -9.50
N VAL A 79 -4.81 -6.46 -10.20
CA VAL A 79 -5.56 -7.49 -10.91
C VAL A 79 -4.69 -8.11 -12.01
N ASN A 80 -4.02 -7.26 -12.79
CA ASN A 80 -3.18 -7.75 -13.88
C ASN A 80 -2.01 -8.58 -13.37
N TYR A 81 -1.42 -8.16 -12.25
CA TYR A 81 -0.32 -8.92 -11.68
C TYR A 81 -0.77 -10.31 -11.28
N LYS A 82 -1.91 -10.40 -10.59
CA LYS A 82 -2.45 -11.69 -10.16
C LYS A 82 -2.82 -12.56 -11.36
N TRP A 83 -3.42 -11.93 -12.37
CA TRP A 83 -3.81 -12.67 -13.55
C TRP A 83 -2.59 -13.26 -14.25
N LYS A 84 -1.54 -12.47 -14.43
CA LYS A 84 -0.31 -12.95 -15.05
C LYS A 84 0.33 -14.06 -14.26
N LYS A 85 0.33 -13.92 -12.93
CA LYS A 85 0.93 -14.92 -12.08
C LYS A 85 0.20 -16.26 -12.23
N ASN A 86 -1.12 -16.21 -12.38
CA ASN A 86 -1.93 -17.42 -12.48
C ASN A 86 -2.06 -17.96 -13.90
N HIS A 87 -1.95 -17.11 -14.90
CA HIS A 87 -2.22 -17.48 -16.30
C HIS A 87 -1.04 -17.24 -17.22
N GLY A 88 0.01 -16.63 -16.74
CA GLY A 88 1.12 -16.23 -17.59
C GLY A 88 2.11 -17.34 -17.91
N LYS A 89 1.93 -18.52 -17.33
CA LYS A 89 2.82 -19.62 -17.64
C LYS A 89 2.44 -20.22 -18.98
N PRO A 90 3.34 -20.40 -19.83
CA PRO A 90 3.04 -20.98 -21.14
C PRO A 90 2.47 -22.36 -21.03
N ARG A 91 2.18 -22.49 -20.84
CA ARG A 91 1.57 -23.30 -20.80
C ARG A 91 1.12 -23.79 -21.45
N GLU A 92 1.55 -23.69 -21.25
CA GLU A 92 1.02 -23.69 -21.63
C GLU A 92 0.28 -23.88 -22.14
N ASP A 93 0.27 -24.18 -22.15
CA ASP A 93 -0.55 -24.05 -22.47
C ASP A 93 -1.11 -23.88 -22.89
N GLN A 94 -0.99 -23.92 -23.02
CA GLN A 94 -1.58 -23.48 -23.24
C GLN A 94 -1.66 -23.35 -23.68
#